data_9181adf9dbe77e84da79580244109010
#
_entry.id   9181adf9dbe77e84da79580244109010
#
_cell.length_a   1.000
_cell.length_b   1.000
_cell.length_c   1.000
_cell.angle_alpha   90.00
_cell.angle_beta   90.00
_cell.angle_gamma   90.00
#
_symmetry.space_group_name_H-M   'P 1'
#
loop_
_entity.id
_entity.type
_entity.pdbx_description
1 polymer ?
#
loop_
_entity_poly.entity_id
_entity_poly.type
_entity_poly.pdbx_seq_one_letter_code
_entity_poly.pdbx_strand_id
1 'polypeptide(L)'
;QDTAGSAKFVSEARDKSKAAIASSLSAKIYNLDILEKNIQDDENNVTRFLLMGKEIYQPDFNKEDYLTSLLFKLKSKPAALYSALSGFALNGVNMTKLQSFPEKNSFSSFFFLCDIEGHIEDQKIKNSLEELGLHCQDMHVLGVFNSDKIRKK
;
A
#
# COMPACT_ATOMS: atom_id res chain seq x y z
N GLN A 1 14.85 -13.51 11.48
CA GLN A 1 15.01 -12.13 11.99
C GLN A 1 14.87 -11.16 10.81
N ASP A 2 14.38 -9.97 11.06
CA ASP A 2 14.38 -8.90 10.06
C ASP A 2 15.81 -8.35 9.84
N THR A 3 15.98 -7.52 8.82
CA THR A 3 17.30 -6.98 8.42
C THR A 3 17.93 -6.12 9.53
N ALA A 4 17.15 -5.29 10.22
CA ALA A 4 17.64 -4.46 11.32
C ALA A 4 18.00 -5.29 12.55
N GLY A 5 17.20 -6.30 12.90
CA GLY A 5 17.47 -7.26 13.96
C GLY A 5 18.73 -8.08 13.71
N SER A 6 19.00 -8.44 12.45
CA SER A 6 20.23 -9.13 12.08
C SER A 6 21.46 -8.24 12.26
N ALA A 7 21.39 -6.96 11.90
CA ALA A 7 22.47 -5.99 12.14
C ALA A 7 22.74 -5.81 13.65
N LYS A 8 21.69 -5.68 14.46
CA LYS A 8 21.80 -5.62 15.92
C LYS A 8 22.49 -6.86 16.48
N PHE A 9 22.08 -8.06 16.04
CA PHE A 9 22.68 -9.32 16.49
C PHE A 9 24.19 -9.37 16.19
N VAL A 10 24.62 -8.98 14.97
CA VAL A 10 26.05 -8.95 14.61
C VAL A 10 26.84 -7.97 15.49
N SER A 11 26.28 -6.79 15.78
CA SER A 11 26.89 -5.81 16.67
C SER A 11 27.09 -6.35 18.10
N GLU A 12 26.07 -7.02 18.63
CA GLU A 12 26.12 -7.59 20.00
C GLU A 12 27.04 -8.81 20.10
N ALA A 13 27.07 -9.65 19.05
CA ALA A 13 27.88 -10.86 19.02
C ALA A 13 29.38 -10.57 19.01
N ARG A 14 29.82 -9.41 18.50
CA ARG A 14 31.24 -9.02 18.34
C ARG A 14 32.11 -10.07 17.66
N ASP A 15 31.53 -10.87 16.82
CA ASP A 15 32.14 -11.98 16.09
C ASP A 15 32.44 -11.55 14.65
N LYS A 16 33.72 -11.37 14.32
CA LYS A 16 34.17 -10.92 12.99
C LYS A 16 33.90 -11.92 11.87
N SER A 17 33.50 -13.14 12.17
CA SER A 17 33.09 -14.12 11.17
C SER A 17 31.63 -13.95 10.71
N LYS A 18 30.89 -13.05 11.33
CA LYS A 18 29.47 -12.80 11.04
C LYS A 18 29.26 -11.49 10.33
N ALA A 19 28.40 -11.51 9.35
CA ALA A 19 27.91 -10.33 8.64
C ALA A 19 26.38 -10.35 8.54
N ALA A 20 25.76 -9.21 8.27
CA ALA A 20 24.35 -9.07 8.06
C ALA A 20 24.06 -8.28 6.79
N ILE A 21 23.00 -8.66 6.07
CA ILE A 21 22.42 -7.86 5.00
C ILE A 21 21.41 -6.91 5.64
N ALA A 22 21.67 -5.61 5.57
CA ALA A 22 20.83 -4.58 6.17
C ALA A 22 20.99 -3.23 5.47
N SER A 23 20.19 -2.24 5.86
CA SER A 23 20.34 -0.88 5.35
C SER A 23 21.63 -0.21 5.88
N SER A 24 22.15 0.75 5.12
CA SER A 24 23.28 1.59 5.58
C SER A 24 22.94 2.37 6.87
N LEU A 25 21.66 2.67 7.10
CA LEU A 25 21.20 3.28 8.34
C LEU A 25 21.38 2.34 9.54
N SER A 26 21.10 1.05 9.38
CA SER A 26 21.33 0.05 10.44
C SER A 26 22.81 -0.06 10.80
N ALA A 27 23.70 -0.04 9.81
CA ALA A 27 25.14 -0.03 10.07
C ALA A 27 25.55 1.20 10.92
N LYS A 28 25.03 2.38 10.58
CA LYS A 28 25.28 3.62 11.34
C LYS A 28 24.73 3.55 12.77
N ILE A 29 23.51 3.03 12.96
CA ILE A 29 22.87 2.95 14.30
C ILE A 29 23.61 1.96 15.20
N TYR A 30 24.02 0.80 14.65
CA TYR A 30 24.66 -0.26 15.43
C TYR A 30 26.20 -0.22 15.39
N ASN A 31 26.77 0.86 14.84
CA ASN A 31 28.23 1.07 14.73
C ASN A 31 28.94 -0.12 14.08
N LEU A 32 28.48 -0.52 12.90
CA LEU A 32 29.03 -1.59 12.09
C LEU A 32 29.72 -1.02 10.85
N ASP A 33 30.79 -1.66 10.41
CA ASP A 33 31.41 -1.36 9.14
C ASP A 33 30.59 -1.91 7.98
N ILE A 34 30.49 -1.12 6.91
CA ILE A 34 29.82 -1.55 5.66
C ILE A 34 30.90 -2.20 4.78
N LEU A 35 30.76 -3.50 4.57
CA LEU A 35 31.67 -4.28 3.73
C LEU A 35 31.41 -4.07 2.25
N GLU A 36 30.12 -4.05 1.85
CA GLU A 36 29.69 -3.89 0.46
C GLU A 36 28.41 -3.08 0.41
N LYS A 37 28.22 -2.30 -0.66
CA LYS A 37 27.03 -1.45 -0.88
C LYS A 37 26.30 -1.88 -2.13
N ASN A 38 25.01 -1.58 -2.20
CA ASN A 38 24.15 -1.82 -3.37
C ASN A 38 24.14 -3.28 -3.80
N ILE A 39 24.02 -4.19 -2.83
CA ILE A 39 24.03 -5.64 -3.01
C ILE A 39 22.66 -6.24 -3.36
N GLN A 40 21.65 -5.40 -3.60
CA GLN A 40 20.32 -5.85 -4.04
C GLN A 40 20.41 -6.51 -5.42
N ASP A 41 19.68 -7.62 -5.60
CA ASP A 41 19.62 -8.32 -6.89
C ASP A 41 18.85 -7.55 -7.96
N ASP A 42 17.88 -6.69 -7.55
CA ASP A 42 17.07 -5.87 -8.44
C ASP A 42 17.20 -4.38 -8.04
N GLU A 43 17.68 -3.57 -8.97
CA GLU A 43 17.80 -2.12 -8.79
C GLU A 43 16.45 -1.42 -8.65
N ASN A 44 15.36 -2.05 -9.12
CA ASN A 44 13.99 -1.54 -9.01
C ASN A 44 13.27 -2.04 -7.76
N ASN A 45 13.96 -2.66 -6.81
CA ASN A 45 13.36 -3.11 -5.56
C ASN A 45 12.92 -1.92 -4.71
N VAL A 46 11.61 -1.64 -4.73
CA VAL A 46 10.99 -0.53 -4.01
C VAL A 46 10.05 -1.05 -2.94
N THR A 47 10.25 -0.61 -1.70
CA THR A 47 9.35 -0.89 -0.60
C THR A 47 8.47 0.32 -0.31
N ARG A 48 7.16 0.15 -0.37
CA ARG A 48 6.18 1.19 -0.02
C ARG A 48 5.91 1.15 1.48
N PHE A 49 6.15 2.28 2.14
CA PHE A 49 5.77 2.51 3.54
C PHE A 49 4.50 3.34 3.61
N LEU A 50 3.61 3.01 4.56
CA LEU A 50 2.41 3.79 4.86
C LEU A 50 2.58 4.45 6.23
N LEU A 51 2.42 5.77 6.27
CA LEU A 51 2.32 6.49 7.53
C LEU A 51 0.88 6.41 8.02
N MET A 52 0.67 5.75 9.16
CA MET A 52 -0.65 5.55 9.77
C MET A 52 -0.92 6.63 10.82
N GLY A 53 -2.12 7.20 10.80
CA GLY A 53 -2.58 8.20 11.76
C GLY A 53 -4.04 7.97 12.17
N LYS A 54 -4.47 8.64 13.23
CA LYS A 54 -5.88 8.61 13.67
C LYS A 54 -6.75 9.55 12.82
N GLU A 55 -6.16 10.60 12.28
CA GLU A 55 -6.82 11.58 11.43
C GLU A 55 -6.59 11.24 9.97
N ILE A 56 -7.63 11.37 9.16
CA ILE A 56 -7.54 11.19 7.72
C ILE A 56 -6.81 12.40 7.14
N TYR A 57 -5.63 12.19 6.58
CA TYR A 57 -4.96 13.20 5.78
C TYR A 57 -5.60 13.23 4.40
N GLN A 58 -5.98 14.44 3.96
CA GLN A 58 -6.49 14.68 2.61
C GLN A 58 -5.77 15.92 2.06
N PRO A 59 -4.98 15.78 1.00
CA PRO A 59 -4.36 16.91 0.34
C PRO A 59 -5.43 17.79 -0.34
N ASP A 60 -5.13 19.07 -0.55
CA ASP A 60 -5.98 19.95 -1.31
C ASP A 60 -6.11 19.47 -2.75
N PHE A 61 -7.33 19.50 -3.29
CA PHE A 61 -7.59 19.13 -4.68
C PHE A 61 -7.04 20.20 -5.62
N ASN A 62 -5.91 19.93 -6.21
CA ASN A 62 -5.26 20.73 -7.24
C ASN A 62 -5.06 19.88 -8.51
N LYS A 63 -4.16 20.26 -9.41
CA LYS A 63 -3.89 19.51 -10.65
C LYS A 63 -2.76 18.47 -10.50
N GLU A 64 -2.45 18.04 -9.31
CA GLU A 64 -1.46 16.99 -9.07
C GLU A 64 -2.03 15.59 -9.30
N ASP A 65 -1.15 14.59 -9.38
CA ASP A 65 -1.55 13.20 -9.43
C ASP A 65 -1.80 12.68 -8.02
N TYR A 66 -2.93 12.03 -7.83
CA TYR A 66 -3.35 11.50 -6.55
C TYR A 66 -3.53 9.99 -6.59
N LEU A 67 -3.44 9.39 -5.43
CA LEU A 67 -3.80 8.01 -5.17
C LEU A 67 -4.80 7.98 -4.01
N THR A 68 -5.92 7.32 -4.20
CA THR A 68 -6.92 7.08 -3.15
C THR A 68 -6.88 5.61 -2.75
N SER A 69 -6.72 5.34 -1.46
CA SER A 69 -6.78 3.99 -0.88
C SER A 69 -8.14 3.75 -0.25
N LEU A 70 -8.74 2.62 -0.59
CA LEU A 70 -10.09 2.20 -0.18
C LEU A 70 -10.02 0.85 0.51
N LEU A 71 -10.84 0.67 1.54
CA LEU A 71 -11.14 -0.64 2.12
C LEU A 71 -12.65 -0.86 1.99
N PHE A 72 -13.05 -1.98 1.39
CA PHE A 72 -14.46 -2.29 1.25
C PHE A 72 -14.77 -3.78 1.44
N LYS A 73 -16.01 -4.06 1.79
CA LYS A 73 -16.56 -5.40 1.94
C LYS A 73 -17.80 -5.53 1.05
N LEU A 74 -17.84 -6.58 0.24
CA LEU A 74 -18.93 -6.77 -0.72
C LEU A 74 -20.12 -7.52 -0.11
N LYS A 75 -21.31 -7.26 -0.66
CA LYS A 75 -22.48 -8.10 -0.46
C LYS A 75 -22.22 -9.48 -1.09
N SER A 76 -22.49 -10.56 -0.35
CA SER A 76 -22.27 -11.92 -0.84
C SER A 76 -23.31 -12.29 -1.90
N LYS A 77 -22.93 -12.21 -3.17
CA LYS A 77 -23.73 -12.62 -4.35
C LYS A 77 -22.81 -12.97 -5.51
N PRO A 78 -23.34 -13.78 -6.47
CA PRO A 78 -22.59 -14.09 -7.68
C PRO A 78 -22.12 -12.83 -8.39
N ALA A 79 -20.90 -12.85 -8.95
CA ALA A 79 -20.27 -11.74 -9.67
C ALA A 79 -20.14 -10.43 -8.89
N ALA A 80 -20.23 -10.44 -7.55
CA ALA A 80 -20.18 -9.23 -6.72
C ALA A 80 -18.96 -8.37 -6.98
N LEU A 81 -17.77 -8.99 -7.06
CA LEU A 81 -16.53 -8.24 -7.32
C LEU A 81 -16.52 -7.63 -8.72
N TYR A 82 -16.95 -8.36 -9.73
CA TYR A 82 -17.06 -7.83 -11.09
C TYR A 82 -17.98 -6.61 -11.15
N SER A 83 -19.18 -6.71 -10.58
CA SER A 83 -20.13 -5.61 -10.53
C SER A 83 -19.61 -4.42 -9.74
N ALA A 84 -18.94 -4.64 -8.63
CA ALA A 84 -18.36 -3.60 -7.80
C ALA A 84 -17.24 -2.82 -8.51
N LEU A 85 -16.41 -3.51 -9.31
CA LEU A 85 -15.30 -2.90 -10.03
C LEU A 85 -15.70 -2.27 -11.37
N SER A 86 -16.88 -2.57 -11.89
CA SER A 86 -17.35 -2.03 -13.18
C SER A 86 -17.43 -0.50 -13.18
N GLY A 87 -17.78 0.11 -12.04
CA GLY A 87 -17.83 1.56 -11.88
C GLY A 87 -16.51 2.27 -12.16
N PHE A 88 -15.39 1.64 -11.82
CA PHE A 88 -14.06 2.21 -12.14
C PHE A 88 -13.80 2.19 -13.65
N ALA A 89 -14.12 1.09 -14.31
CA ALA A 89 -13.93 0.95 -15.76
C ALA A 89 -14.83 1.93 -16.53
N LEU A 90 -16.10 2.07 -16.14
CA LEU A 90 -17.07 2.96 -16.80
C LEU A 90 -16.69 4.45 -16.67
N ASN A 91 -16.06 4.83 -15.56
CA ASN A 91 -15.62 6.21 -15.31
C ASN A 91 -14.16 6.45 -15.70
N GLY A 92 -13.47 5.48 -16.31
CA GLY A 92 -12.08 5.63 -16.73
C GLY A 92 -11.10 5.82 -15.56
N VAL A 93 -11.37 5.20 -14.42
CA VAL A 93 -10.54 5.22 -13.22
C VAL A 93 -9.59 4.03 -13.23
N ASN A 94 -8.28 4.30 -13.17
CA ASN A 94 -7.28 3.26 -13.12
C ASN A 94 -7.12 2.72 -11.69
N MET A 95 -7.03 1.39 -11.57
CA MET A 95 -6.78 0.70 -10.30
C MET A 95 -5.35 0.15 -10.31
N THR A 96 -4.56 0.52 -9.30
CA THR A 96 -3.14 0.16 -9.20
C THR A 96 -2.87 -0.93 -8.17
N LYS A 97 -3.84 -1.24 -7.32
CA LYS A 97 -3.77 -2.33 -6.34
C LYS A 97 -5.16 -2.88 -6.06
N LEU A 98 -5.25 -4.20 -5.97
CA LEU A 98 -6.41 -4.91 -5.42
C LEU A 98 -5.90 -6.11 -4.61
N GLN A 99 -6.22 -6.15 -3.33
CA GLN A 99 -5.80 -7.22 -2.43
C GLN A 99 -6.96 -7.62 -1.53
N SER A 100 -7.24 -8.92 -1.45
CA SER A 100 -8.26 -9.47 -0.56
C SER A 100 -7.67 -9.95 0.76
N PHE A 101 -8.42 -9.75 1.84
CA PHE A 101 -8.12 -10.26 3.16
C PHE A 101 -9.34 -11.03 3.69
N PRO A 102 -9.18 -12.26 4.18
CA PRO A 102 -10.29 -12.97 4.80
C PRO A 102 -10.75 -12.23 6.07
N GLU A 103 -12.04 -12.17 6.27
CA GLU A 103 -12.59 -11.71 7.54
C GLU A 103 -12.31 -12.76 8.63
N LYS A 104 -11.92 -12.29 9.81
CA LYS A 104 -11.62 -13.17 10.93
C LYS A 104 -12.81 -14.10 11.21
N ASN A 105 -12.54 -15.41 11.27
CA ASN A 105 -13.52 -16.46 11.49
C ASN A 105 -14.59 -16.63 10.39
N SER A 106 -14.30 -16.19 9.15
CA SER A 106 -15.17 -16.40 8.00
C SER A 106 -14.39 -17.01 6.84
N PHE A 107 -14.99 -18.01 6.18
CA PHE A 107 -14.43 -18.59 4.94
C PHE A 107 -15.03 -17.98 3.67
N SER A 108 -16.09 -17.17 3.80
CA SER A 108 -16.85 -16.63 2.66
C SER A 108 -16.92 -15.10 2.63
N SER A 109 -16.35 -14.43 3.61
CA SER A 109 -16.36 -12.98 3.72
C SER A 109 -14.96 -12.40 3.62
N PHE A 110 -14.78 -11.40 2.77
CA PHE A 110 -13.48 -10.80 2.48
C PHE A 110 -13.59 -9.28 2.50
N PHE A 111 -12.55 -8.65 3.04
CA PHE A 111 -12.26 -7.25 2.82
C PHE A 111 -11.34 -7.10 1.61
N PHE A 112 -11.55 -6.04 0.85
CA PHE A 112 -10.73 -5.69 -0.30
C PHE A 112 -10.04 -4.35 -0.05
N LEU A 113 -8.72 -4.36 -0.09
CA LEU A 113 -7.91 -3.14 -0.13
C LEU A 113 -7.64 -2.80 -1.59
N CYS A 114 -8.03 -1.60 -1.99
CA CYS A 114 -7.90 -1.12 -3.37
C CYS A 114 -7.22 0.25 -3.38
N ASP A 115 -6.27 0.44 -4.27
CA ASP A 115 -5.70 1.75 -4.58
C ASP A 115 -6.13 2.16 -6.00
N ILE A 116 -6.70 3.35 -6.13
CA ILE A 116 -7.13 3.94 -7.41
C ILE A 116 -6.41 5.27 -7.66
N GLU A 117 -6.19 5.59 -8.92
CA GLU A 117 -5.60 6.87 -9.33
C GLU A 117 -6.67 7.96 -9.38
N GLY A 118 -6.47 9.01 -8.63
CA GLY A 118 -7.33 10.18 -8.57
C GLY A 118 -7.64 10.63 -7.16
N HIS A 119 -8.19 11.84 -7.05
CA HIS A 119 -8.61 12.47 -5.80
C HIS A 119 -10.12 12.28 -5.60
N ILE A 120 -10.58 12.12 -4.36
CA ILE A 120 -12.00 11.91 -4.05
C ILE A 120 -12.90 13.09 -4.43
N GLU A 121 -12.34 14.29 -4.64
CA GLU A 121 -13.08 15.45 -5.14
C GLU A 121 -13.25 15.44 -6.68
N ASP A 122 -12.52 14.61 -7.40
CA ASP A 122 -12.71 14.45 -8.85
C ASP A 122 -14.05 13.76 -9.13
N GLN A 123 -14.83 14.32 -10.08
CA GLN A 123 -16.18 13.82 -10.38
C GLN A 123 -16.18 12.36 -10.84
N LYS A 124 -15.19 11.93 -11.63
CA LYS A 124 -15.08 10.52 -12.07
C LYS A 124 -14.83 9.58 -10.88
N ILE A 125 -14.08 10.02 -9.86
CA ILE A 125 -13.84 9.25 -8.64
C ILE A 125 -15.13 9.19 -7.80
N LYS A 126 -15.82 10.33 -7.62
CA LYS A 126 -17.12 10.36 -6.92
C LYS A 126 -18.12 9.40 -7.52
N ASN A 127 -18.30 9.44 -8.84
CA ASN A 127 -19.21 8.54 -9.55
C ASN A 127 -18.81 7.06 -9.36
N SER A 128 -17.51 6.76 -9.44
CA SER A 128 -17.01 5.39 -9.23
C SER A 128 -17.22 4.89 -7.81
N LEU A 129 -17.04 5.75 -6.80
CA LEU A 129 -17.27 5.39 -5.40
C LEU A 129 -18.76 5.21 -5.08
N GLU A 130 -19.63 6.02 -5.66
CA GLU A 130 -21.08 5.84 -5.56
C GLU A 130 -21.51 4.49 -6.13
N GLU A 131 -21.04 4.14 -7.35
CA GLU A 131 -21.32 2.85 -7.98
C GLU A 131 -20.79 1.69 -7.13
N LEU A 132 -19.53 1.76 -6.66
CA LEU A 132 -18.95 0.77 -5.76
C LEU A 132 -19.82 0.58 -4.50
N GLY A 133 -20.30 1.67 -3.91
CA GLY A 133 -21.11 1.68 -2.70
C GLY A 133 -22.40 0.87 -2.82
N LEU A 134 -23.03 0.83 -4.02
CA LEU A 134 -24.24 0.03 -4.26
C LEU A 134 -24.01 -1.47 -4.05
N HIS A 135 -22.79 -1.93 -4.25
CA HIS A 135 -22.38 -3.33 -4.15
C HIS A 135 -21.74 -3.69 -2.81
N CYS A 136 -21.39 -2.70 -1.99
CA CYS A 136 -20.73 -2.90 -0.72
C CYS A 136 -21.72 -3.13 0.45
N GLN A 137 -21.28 -3.91 1.43
CA GLN A 137 -21.83 -3.92 2.78
C GLN A 137 -21.24 -2.76 3.59
N ASP A 138 -19.95 -2.49 3.37
CA ASP A 138 -19.16 -1.49 4.06
C ASP A 138 -18.07 -0.96 3.13
N MET A 139 -17.76 0.35 3.22
CA MET A 139 -16.73 0.99 2.41
C MET A 139 -16.13 2.17 3.17
N HIS A 140 -14.81 2.21 3.23
CA HIS A 140 -14.03 3.27 3.86
C HIS A 140 -12.96 3.81 2.92
N VAL A 141 -12.87 5.13 2.82
CA VAL A 141 -11.70 5.81 2.27
C VAL A 141 -10.64 5.86 3.38
N LEU A 142 -9.53 5.17 3.18
CA LEU A 142 -8.43 5.15 4.14
C LEU A 142 -7.57 6.41 4.06
N GLY A 143 -7.49 7.01 2.89
CA GLY A 143 -6.77 8.26 2.68
C GLY A 143 -6.58 8.59 1.20
N VAL A 144 -6.24 9.85 0.96
CA VAL A 144 -5.82 10.37 -0.34
C VAL A 144 -4.38 10.85 -0.21
N PHE A 145 -3.54 10.51 -1.17
CA PHE A 145 -2.10 10.80 -1.13
C PHE A 145 -1.67 11.43 -2.45
N ASN A 146 -0.70 12.34 -2.40
CA ASN A 146 0.00 12.75 -3.61
C ASN A 146 0.77 11.55 -4.18
N SER A 147 0.61 11.28 -5.47
CA SER A 147 1.30 10.18 -6.13
C SER A 147 2.80 10.46 -6.22
N ASP A 148 3.62 9.53 -5.77
CA ASP A 148 5.07 9.66 -5.90
C ASP A 148 5.49 9.51 -7.37
N LYS A 149 6.46 10.31 -7.81
CA LYS A 149 6.99 10.31 -9.19
C LYS A 149 7.62 8.97 -9.59
N ILE A 150 8.09 8.18 -8.63
CA ILE A 150 8.65 6.85 -8.88
C ILE A 150 7.62 5.88 -9.47
N ARG A 151 6.32 6.13 -9.28
CA ARG A 151 5.23 5.31 -9.83
C ARG A 151 5.03 5.50 -11.34
N LYS A 152 5.63 6.53 -11.93
CA LYS A 152 5.54 6.84 -13.37
C LYS A 152 6.70 6.29 -14.19
N LYS A 153 7.59 5.56 -13.55
CA LYS A 153 8.66 4.79 -14.19
C LYS A 153 8.19 3.36 -14.40
#